data_e8ac720525c11f62816e3434e6378a69
#
_entry.id   e8ac720525c11f62816e3434e6378a69
#
_cell.length_a   1.000
_cell.length_b   1.000
_cell.length_c   1.000
_cell.angle_alpha   90.00
_cell.angle_beta   90.00
_cell.angle_gamma   90.00
#
_symmetry.space_group_name_H-M   'P 1'
#
loop_
_entity.id
_entity.type
_entity.pdbx_description
1 polymer ?
#
loop_
_entity_poly.entity_id
_entity_poly.type
_entity_poly.pdbx_seq_one_letter_code
_entity_poly.pdbx_strand_id
1 'polypeptide(L)'
;YEPTLEASPVKTGDYKYPIYAKPADMVNVDLEQFNEKFKGEKLTGMLKGNQLVPYLDRDAIDFRGALDGKGLELAWFTDRADIMDLHIEGSGRLQYPDGKQVKALFAATNSLKFKGWLTALVESGALPREGLSHEKGKDYIRKNPEKERAIMTANRRYTFFRLQEIADPEEGPDGTYGLPLVGWRS
;
A
#
# COMPACT_ATOMS: atom_id res chain seq x y z
N TYR A 1 -3.73 -12.78 -8.41
CA TYR A 1 -4.55 -11.63 -8.78
C TYR A 1 -3.69 -10.37 -8.76
N GLU A 2 -3.64 -9.64 -9.85
CA GLU A 2 -2.96 -8.35 -9.96
C GLU A 2 -4.01 -7.29 -10.30
N PRO A 3 -4.35 -6.38 -9.38
CA PRO A 3 -5.34 -5.35 -9.64
C PRO A 3 -4.82 -4.35 -10.69
N THR A 4 -5.71 -3.92 -11.59
CA THR A 4 -5.46 -2.76 -12.46
C THR A 4 -6.26 -1.58 -11.94
N LEU A 5 -5.59 -0.50 -11.60
CA LEU A 5 -6.16 0.67 -10.97
C LEU A 5 -5.92 1.93 -11.83
N GLU A 6 -6.93 2.78 -11.91
CA GLU A 6 -6.77 4.10 -12.53
C GLU A 6 -5.94 5.02 -11.63
N ALA A 7 -4.92 5.65 -12.19
CA ALA A 7 -4.01 6.54 -11.49
C ALA A 7 -3.51 7.66 -12.39
N SER A 8 -2.92 8.70 -11.82
CA SER A 8 -2.24 9.77 -12.53
C SER A 8 -0.78 9.90 -12.08
N PRO A 9 0.18 10.15 -12.96
CA PRO A 9 1.56 10.40 -12.57
C PRO A 9 1.73 11.74 -11.83
N VAL A 10 0.74 12.62 -11.90
CA VAL A 10 0.77 13.95 -11.28
C VAL A 10 -0.54 14.24 -10.55
N LYS A 11 -0.47 15.06 -9.51
CA LYS A 11 -1.65 15.54 -8.78
C LYS A 11 -2.44 16.51 -9.64
N THR A 12 -3.64 16.12 -10.09
CA THR A 12 -4.52 16.97 -10.90
C THR A 12 -6.00 16.66 -10.63
N GLY A 13 -6.86 17.68 -10.62
CA GLY A 13 -8.31 17.49 -10.53
C GLY A 13 -8.71 16.61 -9.34
N ASP A 14 -9.29 15.46 -9.64
CA ASP A 14 -9.76 14.50 -8.64
C ASP A 14 -8.67 13.53 -8.14
N TYR A 15 -7.52 13.47 -8.80
CA TYR A 15 -6.37 12.67 -8.40
C TYR A 15 -5.65 13.32 -7.21
N LYS A 16 -6.03 12.97 -5.98
CA LYS A 16 -5.64 13.65 -4.74
C LYS A 16 -4.83 12.79 -3.78
N TYR A 17 -4.93 11.47 -3.90
CA TYR A 17 -4.41 10.51 -2.92
C TYR A 17 -3.20 9.79 -3.47
N PRO A 18 -1.99 10.04 -2.95
CA PRO A 18 -0.77 9.44 -3.49
C PRO A 18 -0.46 8.07 -2.89
N ILE A 19 0.33 7.29 -3.65
CA ILE A 19 1.20 6.26 -3.10
C ILE A 19 2.63 6.76 -3.08
N TYR A 20 3.43 6.28 -2.12
CA TYR A 20 4.77 6.81 -1.87
C TYR A 20 5.87 5.80 -2.14
N ALA A 21 7.00 6.30 -2.62
CA ALA A 21 8.28 5.59 -2.64
C ALA A 21 8.78 5.33 -1.21
N LYS A 22 9.68 4.36 -1.07
CA LYS A 22 10.36 4.11 0.20
C LYS A 22 11.17 5.35 0.61
N PRO A 23 10.89 5.94 1.78
CA PRO A 23 11.67 7.05 2.31
C PRO A 23 13.11 6.65 2.64
N ALA A 24 14.06 7.56 2.40
CA ALA A 24 15.48 7.31 2.63
C ALA A 24 15.85 7.24 4.13
N ASP A 25 15.03 7.83 5.00
CA ASP A 25 15.21 7.83 6.45
C ASP A 25 14.68 6.57 7.15
N MET A 26 14.18 5.60 6.39
CA MET A 26 13.76 4.30 6.94
C MET A 26 14.98 3.44 7.27
N VAL A 27 15.09 3.04 8.54
CA VAL A 27 16.10 2.14 9.06
C VAL A 27 15.49 0.75 9.22
N ASN A 28 16.10 -0.25 8.61
CA ASN A 28 15.75 -1.65 8.79
C ASN A 28 16.77 -2.32 9.69
N VAL A 29 16.30 -3.00 10.74
CA VAL A 29 17.14 -3.72 11.69
C VAL A 29 16.79 -5.20 11.60
N ASP A 30 17.78 -6.02 11.28
CA ASP A 30 17.68 -7.47 11.37
C ASP A 30 18.08 -7.88 12.78
N LEU A 31 17.11 -8.32 13.57
CA LEU A 31 17.33 -8.64 14.99
C LEU A 31 18.14 -9.92 15.20
N GLU A 32 18.19 -10.82 14.21
CA GLU A 32 19.02 -12.02 14.27
C GLU A 32 20.51 -11.66 14.43
N GLN A 33 20.96 -10.54 13.84
CA GLN A 33 22.34 -10.06 13.98
C GLN A 33 22.72 -9.66 15.42
N PHE A 34 21.72 -9.39 16.25
CA PHE A 34 21.91 -9.04 17.66
C PHE A 34 21.76 -10.25 18.57
N ASN A 35 20.86 -11.18 18.23
CA ASN A 35 20.62 -12.40 19.00
C ASN A 35 19.87 -13.42 18.14
N GLU A 36 20.40 -14.65 18.08
CA GLU A 36 19.83 -15.77 17.31
C GLU A 36 18.40 -16.13 17.72
N LYS A 37 17.97 -15.76 18.93
CA LYS A 37 16.58 -15.95 19.38
C LYS A 37 15.56 -15.18 18.52
N PHE A 38 16.00 -14.14 17.83
CA PHE A 38 15.17 -13.31 16.97
C PHE A 38 15.31 -13.66 15.49
N LYS A 39 15.66 -14.91 15.19
CA LYS A 39 15.83 -15.37 13.81
C LYS A 39 14.62 -15.05 12.93
N GLY A 40 14.89 -14.34 11.83
CA GLY A 40 13.86 -13.90 10.88
C GLY A 40 13.05 -12.68 11.32
N GLU A 41 13.27 -12.14 12.53
CA GLU A 41 12.59 -10.94 13.00
C GLU A 41 13.29 -9.66 12.51
N LYS A 42 12.51 -8.74 11.97
CA LYS A 42 12.99 -7.46 11.45
C LYS A 42 12.16 -6.33 12.02
N LEU A 43 12.82 -5.22 12.33
CA LEU A 43 12.17 -3.97 12.70
C LEU A 43 12.40 -2.93 11.60
N THR A 44 11.39 -2.08 11.41
CA THR A 44 11.52 -0.89 10.55
C THR A 44 11.17 0.34 11.38
N GLY A 45 12.06 1.31 11.37
CA GLY A 45 11.90 2.52 12.13
C GLY A 45 12.59 3.72 11.47
N MET A 46 12.72 4.78 12.24
CA MET A 46 13.53 5.96 11.91
C MET A 46 14.36 6.37 13.11
N LEU A 47 15.44 7.09 12.90
CA LEU A 47 16.23 7.66 13.98
C LEU A 47 15.61 8.99 14.43
N LYS A 48 15.41 9.12 15.74
CA LYS A 48 15.15 10.39 16.42
C LYS A 48 16.27 10.63 17.42
N GLY A 49 17.21 11.49 17.03
CA GLY A 49 18.46 11.61 17.75
C GLY A 49 19.23 10.28 17.72
N ASN A 50 19.49 9.71 18.89
CA ASN A 50 20.18 8.42 19.07
C ASN A 50 19.23 7.22 19.30
N GLN A 51 17.92 7.42 19.13
CA GLN A 51 16.94 6.37 19.36
C GLN A 51 16.31 5.91 18.05
N LEU A 52 16.21 4.58 17.88
CA LEU A 52 15.37 3.97 16.85
C LEU A 52 13.93 3.96 17.38
N VAL A 53 13.03 4.61 16.65
CA VAL A 53 11.59 4.63 16.95
C VAL A 53 10.81 4.01 15.79
N PRO A 54 9.59 3.49 16.02
CA PRO A 54 8.75 2.97 14.94
C PRO A 54 8.59 4.00 13.82
N TYR A 55 8.58 3.52 12.57
CA TYR A 55 8.29 4.41 11.44
C TYR A 55 6.85 4.91 11.47
N LEU A 56 6.56 5.94 10.67
CA LEU A 56 5.24 6.54 10.54
C LEU A 56 4.17 5.48 10.25
N ASP A 57 3.05 5.57 10.93
CA ASP A 57 1.90 4.72 10.66
C ASP A 57 1.01 5.29 9.54
N ARG A 58 0.02 4.51 9.12
CA ARG A 58 -0.93 4.91 8.07
C ARG A 58 -1.62 6.24 8.39
N ASP A 59 -2.01 6.47 9.63
CA ASP A 59 -2.68 7.74 9.99
C ASP A 59 -1.78 8.94 9.75
N ALA A 60 -0.50 8.84 10.13
CA ALA A 60 0.47 9.88 9.89
C ALA A 60 0.69 10.15 8.39
N ILE A 61 0.72 9.09 7.58
CA ILE A 61 1.01 9.19 6.14
C ILE A 61 -0.23 9.67 5.37
N ASP A 62 -1.35 8.93 5.46
CA ASP A 62 -2.53 9.14 4.60
C ASP A 62 -3.43 10.31 5.05
N PHE A 63 -3.45 10.63 6.36
CA PHE A 63 -4.42 11.59 6.90
C PHE A 63 -3.79 12.82 7.56
N ARG A 64 -2.51 12.74 7.96
CA ARG A 64 -1.79 13.90 8.53
C ARG A 64 -0.71 14.46 7.62
N GLY A 65 -0.55 13.88 6.41
CA GLY A 65 0.36 14.40 5.38
C GLY A 65 1.84 14.38 5.78
N ALA A 66 2.28 13.41 6.59
CA ALA A 66 3.65 13.39 7.10
C ALA A 66 4.72 13.23 6.02
N LEU A 67 4.34 12.80 4.81
CA LEU A 67 5.21 12.65 3.64
C LEU A 67 4.92 13.64 2.51
N ASP A 68 3.91 14.50 2.67
CA ASP A 68 3.53 15.46 1.63
C ASP A 68 4.68 16.41 1.29
N GLY A 69 4.88 16.63 -0.01
CA GLY A 69 5.89 17.54 -0.52
C GLY A 69 7.34 17.11 -0.33
N LYS A 70 7.57 15.84 0.05
CA LYS A 70 8.93 15.29 0.18
C LYS A 70 9.48 14.73 -1.14
N GLY A 71 8.72 14.82 -2.24
CA GLY A 71 9.10 14.28 -3.55
C GLY A 71 9.10 12.75 -3.59
N LEU A 72 8.29 12.13 -2.76
CA LEU A 72 8.16 10.67 -2.65
C LEU A 72 6.89 10.15 -3.32
N GLU A 73 6.03 11.04 -3.79
CA GLU A 73 4.77 10.70 -4.44
C GLU A 73 5.06 10.06 -5.80
N LEU A 74 4.56 8.83 -6.01
CA LEU A 74 4.79 8.05 -7.23
C LEU A 74 3.64 8.13 -8.22
N ALA A 75 2.43 8.09 -7.72
CA ALA A 75 1.20 8.13 -8.49
C ALA A 75 0.06 8.59 -7.58
N TRP A 76 -0.99 9.16 -8.19
CA TRP A 76 -2.13 9.76 -7.51
C TRP A 76 -3.42 9.06 -7.90
N PHE A 77 -4.33 8.88 -6.97
CA PHE A 77 -5.61 8.21 -7.13
C PHE A 77 -6.76 9.13 -6.79
N THR A 78 -7.93 8.82 -7.31
CA THR A 78 -9.16 9.54 -7.01
C THR A 78 -9.81 9.06 -5.71
N ASP A 79 -9.50 7.82 -5.29
CA ASP A 79 -10.12 7.15 -4.16
C ASP A 79 -9.07 6.38 -3.33
N ARG A 80 -9.02 6.64 -2.03
CA ARG A 80 -8.17 5.89 -1.10
C ARG A 80 -8.58 4.43 -0.94
N ALA A 81 -9.86 4.11 -1.14
CA ALA A 81 -10.33 2.73 -1.03
C ALA A 81 -9.69 1.82 -2.10
N ASP A 82 -9.40 2.36 -3.30
CA ASP A 82 -8.71 1.60 -4.34
C ASP A 82 -7.23 1.35 -3.99
N ILE A 83 -6.58 2.31 -3.32
CA ILE A 83 -5.20 2.15 -2.84
C ILE A 83 -5.08 1.02 -1.81
N MET A 84 -6.16 0.72 -1.06
CA MET A 84 -6.14 -0.35 -0.05
C MET A 84 -5.88 -1.73 -0.68
N ASP A 85 -6.43 -2.01 -1.85
CA ASP A 85 -6.16 -3.27 -2.55
C ASP A 85 -4.68 -3.37 -2.92
N LEU A 86 -4.09 -2.30 -3.45
CA LEU A 86 -2.67 -2.24 -3.77
C LEU A 86 -1.78 -2.47 -2.54
N HIS A 87 -2.15 -1.91 -1.39
CA HIS A 87 -1.43 -2.11 -0.13
C HIS A 87 -1.50 -3.55 0.40
N ILE A 88 -2.59 -4.28 0.10
CA ILE A 88 -2.78 -5.67 0.53
C ILE A 88 -2.01 -6.61 -0.39
N GLU A 89 -2.19 -6.45 -1.70
CA GLU A 89 -1.54 -7.30 -2.69
C GLU A 89 -0.03 -7.03 -2.80
N GLY A 90 0.41 -5.80 -2.47
CA GLY A 90 1.80 -5.39 -2.56
C GLY A 90 2.27 -5.07 -3.97
N SER A 91 1.45 -5.33 -4.99
CA SER A 91 1.70 -4.98 -6.38
C SER A 91 0.40 -4.74 -7.13
N GLY A 92 0.49 -4.06 -8.28
CA GLY A 92 -0.64 -3.83 -9.16
C GLY A 92 -0.23 -3.05 -10.40
N ARG A 93 -1.13 -3.02 -11.40
CA ARG A 93 -0.97 -2.20 -12.60
C ARG A 93 -1.66 -0.86 -12.41
N LEU A 94 -0.99 0.20 -12.80
CA LEU A 94 -1.55 1.55 -12.82
C LEU A 94 -1.80 1.94 -14.27
N GLN A 95 -3.06 2.27 -14.57
CA GLN A 95 -3.50 2.75 -15.87
C GLN A 95 -3.59 4.28 -15.81
N TYR A 96 -2.77 4.96 -16.61
CA TYR A 96 -2.79 6.42 -16.71
C TYR A 96 -3.80 6.92 -17.76
N PRO A 97 -4.29 8.17 -17.65
CA PRO A 97 -5.26 8.74 -18.59
C PRO A 97 -4.79 8.80 -20.05
N ASP A 98 -3.48 8.85 -20.28
CA ASP A 98 -2.85 8.82 -21.61
C ASP A 98 -2.75 7.41 -22.22
N GLY A 99 -3.23 6.39 -21.52
CA GLY A 99 -3.16 4.99 -21.93
C GLY A 99 -1.89 4.27 -21.51
N LYS A 100 -0.90 4.97 -20.94
CA LYS A 100 0.32 4.33 -20.43
C LYS A 100 -0.01 3.47 -19.21
N GLN A 101 0.63 2.30 -19.14
CA GLN A 101 0.58 1.43 -17.96
C GLN A 101 1.95 1.29 -17.32
N VAL A 102 1.95 1.23 -15.99
CA VAL A 102 3.14 0.94 -15.19
C VAL A 102 2.79 -0.06 -14.09
N LYS A 103 3.76 -0.84 -13.63
CA LYS A 103 3.61 -1.67 -12.43
C LYS A 103 4.00 -0.87 -11.20
N ALA A 104 3.15 -0.89 -10.18
CA ALA A 104 3.51 -0.54 -8.82
C ALA A 104 3.93 -1.82 -8.11
N LEU A 105 5.16 -1.89 -7.64
CA LEU A 105 5.74 -3.08 -6.99
C LEU A 105 6.14 -2.74 -5.56
N PHE A 106 6.02 -3.72 -4.68
CA PHE A 106 6.47 -3.62 -3.29
C PHE A 106 7.92 -3.15 -3.20
N ALA A 107 8.18 -2.16 -2.38
CA ALA A 107 9.53 -1.68 -2.08
C ALA A 107 9.89 -1.86 -0.60
N ALA A 108 8.96 -1.54 0.30
CA ALA A 108 9.15 -1.66 1.75
C ALA A 108 7.81 -1.59 2.48
N THR A 109 7.84 -1.89 3.77
CA THR A 109 6.73 -1.64 4.70
C THR A 109 7.28 -1.02 5.99
N ASN A 110 6.44 -0.28 6.71
CA ASN A 110 6.78 0.23 8.04
C ASN A 110 6.82 -0.86 9.13
N SER A 111 6.61 -2.13 8.77
CA SER A 111 6.62 -3.32 9.65
C SER A 111 5.68 -3.27 10.86
N LEU A 112 4.76 -2.30 10.91
CA LEU A 112 3.75 -2.27 11.96
C LEU A 112 2.74 -3.40 11.78
N LYS A 113 2.02 -3.74 12.87
CA LYS A 113 1.07 -4.84 12.86
C LYS A 113 0.03 -4.66 11.75
N PHE A 114 -0.12 -5.70 10.93
CA PHE A 114 -1.16 -5.75 9.92
C PHE A 114 -2.52 -6.05 10.54
N LYS A 115 -3.53 -5.35 10.08
CA LYS A 115 -4.93 -5.65 10.32
C LYS A 115 -5.72 -5.40 9.05
N GLY A 116 -6.37 -6.45 8.52
CA GLY A 116 -7.19 -6.30 7.32
C GLY A 116 -8.30 -5.26 7.51
N TRP A 117 -8.45 -4.34 6.59
CA TRP A 117 -9.48 -3.30 6.65
C TRP A 117 -10.91 -3.87 6.57
N LEU A 118 -11.11 -4.97 5.84
CA LEU A 118 -12.39 -5.70 5.86
C LEU A 118 -12.69 -6.28 7.24
N THR A 119 -11.66 -6.75 7.96
CA THR A 119 -11.81 -7.18 9.36
C THR A 119 -12.26 -6.01 10.25
N ALA A 120 -11.69 -4.82 10.03
CA ALA A 120 -12.11 -3.62 10.75
C ALA A 120 -13.57 -3.26 10.49
N LEU A 121 -14.06 -3.41 9.26
CA LEU A 121 -15.47 -3.20 8.91
C LEU A 121 -16.41 -4.17 9.68
N VAL A 122 -16.04 -5.44 9.79
CA VAL A 122 -16.82 -6.43 10.52
C VAL A 122 -16.79 -6.15 12.04
N GLU A 123 -15.63 -5.90 12.59
CA GLU A 123 -15.47 -5.65 14.04
C GLU A 123 -16.15 -4.36 14.50
N SER A 124 -16.25 -3.36 13.63
CA SER A 124 -17.00 -2.13 13.91
C SER A 124 -18.50 -2.28 13.76
N GLY A 125 -18.99 -3.45 13.32
CA GLY A 125 -20.42 -3.68 13.03
C GLY A 125 -20.91 -2.98 11.76
N ALA A 126 -20.01 -2.46 10.94
CA ALA A 126 -20.34 -1.73 9.72
C ALA A 126 -20.90 -2.64 8.62
N LEU A 127 -20.32 -3.83 8.46
CA LEU A 127 -20.78 -4.84 7.51
C LEU A 127 -20.73 -6.24 8.14
N PRO A 128 -21.66 -7.13 7.77
CA PRO A 128 -21.60 -8.53 8.20
C PRO A 128 -20.43 -9.25 7.51
N ARG A 129 -19.90 -10.27 8.17
CA ARG A 129 -18.84 -11.12 7.59
C ARG A 129 -19.34 -11.93 6.39
N GLU A 130 -20.60 -12.35 6.43
CA GLU A 130 -21.20 -13.16 5.37
C GLU A 130 -21.38 -12.35 4.09
N GLY A 131 -20.85 -12.86 2.98
CA GLY A 131 -20.91 -12.23 1.67
C GLY A 131 -20.13 -10.92 1.56
N LEU A 132 -19.19 -10.64 2.49
CA LEU A 132 -18.28 -9.50 2.40
C LEU A 132 -17.28 -9.71 1.28
N SER A 133 -17.06 -8.66 0.49
CA SER A 133 -16.05 -8.60 -0.57
C SER A 133 -15.32 -7.25 -0.54
N HIS A 134 -14.20 -7.14 -1.24
CA HIS A 134 -13.48 -5.87 -1.39
C HIS A 134 -14.39 -4.79 -1.97
N GLU A 135 -15.15 -5.09 -3.01
CA GLU A 135 -16.08 -4.13 -3.63
C GLU A 135 -17.14 -3.61 -2.65
N LYS A 136 -17.76 -4.51 -1.88
CA LYS A 136 -18.73 -4.09 -0.85
C LYS A 136 -18.10 -3.23 0.23
N GLY A 137 -16.87 -3.53 0.60
CA GLY A 137 -16.12 -2.73 1.57
C GLY A 137 -15.79 -1.35 1.02
N LYS A 138 -15.32 -1.25 -0.22
CA LYS A 138 -15.06 0.03 -0.91
C LYS A 138 -16.33 0.86 -1.04
N ASP A 139 -17.43 0.25 -1.47
CA ASP A 139 -18.73 0.91 -1.56
C ASP A 139 -19.22 1.45 -0.21
N TYR A 140 -18.98 0.71 0.87
CA TYR A 140 -19.32 1.19 2.20
C TYR A 140 -18.51 2.43 2.57
N ILE A 141 -17.20 2.44 2.34
CA ILE A 141 -16.33 3.60 2.61
C ILE A 141 -16.79 4.80 1.78
N ARG A 142 -17.03 4.62 0.48
CA ARG A 142 -17.49 5.69 -0.42
C ARG A 142 -18.82 6.32 0.02
N LYS A 143 -19.74 5.51 0.59
CA LYS A 143 -21.03 5.98 1.12
C LYS A 143 -20.94 6.57 2.52
N ASN A 144 -19.86 6.34 3.25
CA ASN A 144 -19.63 6.79 4.63
C ASN A 144 -18.25 7.43 4.79
N PRO A 145 -17.95 8.54 4.10
CA PRO A 145 -16.63 9.15 4.07
C PRO A 145 -16.13 9.58 5.46
N GLU A 146 -17.05 9.88 6.39
CA GLU A 146 -16.73 10.21 7.79
C GLU A 146 -16.12 9.03 8.56
N LYS A 147 -16.31 7.81 8.08
CA LYS A 147 -15.76 6.58 8.69
C LYS A 147 -14.47 6.11 8.02
N GLU A 148 -14.12 6.65 6.84
CA GLU A 148 -12.96 6.25 6.06
C GLU A 148 -11.69 6.18 6.92
N ARG A 149 -11.37 7.28 7.61
CA ARG A 149 -10.16 7.36 8.43
C ARG A 149 -10.11 6.27 9.50
N ALA A 150 -11.18 6.08 10.24
CA ALA A 150 -11.23 5.09 11.32
C ALA A 150 -11.05 3.65 10.80
N ILE A 151 -11.66 3.32 9.65
CA ILE A 151 -11.57 2.01 9.02
C ILE A 151 -10.15 1.77 8.48
N MET A 152 -9.63 2.71 7.71
CA MET A 152 -8.32 2.56 7.07
C MET A 152 -7.17 2.53 8.08
N THR A 153 -7.21 3.39 9.11
CA THR A 153 -6.16 3.48 10.12
C THR A 153 -6.18 2.35 11.14
N ALA A 154 -7.25 1.53 11.18
CA ALA A 154 -7.24 0.27 11.91
C ALA A 154 -6.10 -0.66 11.44
N ASN A 155 -5.72 -0.57 10.17
CA ASN A 155 -4.49 -1.14 9.65
C ASN A 155 -3.36 -0.10 9.71
N ARG A 156 -2.53 -0.15 10.75
CA ARG A 156 -1.40 0.76 10.91
C ARG A 156 -0.26 0.52 9.93
N ARG A 157 -0.22 -0.69 9.30
CA ARG A 157 0.81 -1.03 8.32
C ARG A 157 0.63 -0.18 7.06
N TYR A 158 1.75 0.33 6.56
CA TYR A 158 1.85 1.05 5.30
C TYR A 158 2.84 0.34 4.37
N THR A 159 2.49 0.19 3.10
CA THR A 159 3.33 -0.37 2.05
C THR A 159 3.85 0.75 1.17
N PHE A 160 5.15 0.79 0.96
CA PHE A 160 5.83 1.71 0.02
C PHE A 160 6.10 0.98 -1.27
N PHE A 161 6.09 1.70 -2.38
CA PHE A 161 6.16 1.13 -3.72
C PHE A 161 7.37 1.64 -4.49
N ARG A 162 7.65 1.00 -5.60
CA ARG A 162 8.45 1.49 -6.71
C ARG A 162 7.65 1.30 -7.99
N LEU A 163 7.86 2.17 -8.98
CA LEU A 163 7.26 2.01 -10.29
C LEU A 163 8.23 1.29 -11.23
N GLN A 164 7.65 0.47 -12.11
CA GLN A 164 8.37 -0.21 -13.19
C GLN A 164 7.57 -0.06 -14.47
N GLU A 165 8.24 0.33 -15.55
CA GLU A 165 7.62 0.35 -16.86
C GLU A 165 7.33 -1.07 -17.34
N ILE A 166 6.21 -1.24 -18.02
CA ILE A 166 5.79 -2.51 -18.60
C ILE A 166 6.37 -2.56 -20.00
N ALA A 167 7.32 -3.48 -20.22
CA ALA A 167 7.93 -3.68 -21.53
C ALA A 167 7.02 -4.48 -22.47
N ASP A 168 6.25 -5.44 -21.95
CA ASP A 168 5.29 -6.25 -22.69
C ASP A 168 3.92 -6.16 -21.99
N PRO A 169 2.87 -5.63 -22.67
CA PRO A 169 1.52 -5.56 -22.10
C PRO A 169 0.93 -6.93 -21.69
N GLU A 170 1.38 -8.02 -22.33
CA GLU A 170 0.98 -9.40 -22.02
C GLU A 170 1.75 -10.00 -20.84
N GLU A 171 2.75 -9.28 -20.30
CA GLU A 171 3.52 -9.73 -19.15
C GLU A 171 2.63 -9.88 -17.92
N GLY A 172 2.61 -11.09 -17.34
CA GLY A 172 1.86 -11.39 -16.12
C GLY A 172 2.44 -10.73 -14.86
N PRO A 173 1.79 -10.90 -13.70
CA PRO A 173 2.32 -10.44 -12.44
C PRO A 173 3.64 -11.12 -12.10
N ASP A 174 4.54 -10.42 -11.40
CA ASP A 174 5.80 -11.00 -10.96
C ASP A 174 5.56 -12.07 -9.89
N GLY A 175 6.16 -13.24 -10.10
CA GLY A 175 6.24 -14.29 -9.09
C GLY A 175 7.21 -13.94 -7.96
N THR A 176 7.31 -14.82 -6.96
CA THR A 176 8.14 -14.65 -5.76
C THR A 176 9.62 -14.35 -6.05
N TYR A 177 10.10 -14.72 -7.23
CA TYR A 177 11.49 -14.49 -7.67
C TYR A 177 11.64 -13.33 -8.64
N GLY A 178 10.61 -12.47 -8.79
CA GLY A 178 10.65 -11.33 -9.71
C GLY A 178 10.60 -11.70 -11.19
N LEU A 179 10.18 -12.93 -11.52
CA LEU A 179 9.94 -13.37 -12.89
C LEU A 179 8.45 -13.27 -13.20
N PRO A 180 8.07 -12.80 -14.41
CA PRO A 180 6.68 -12.74 -14.83
C PRO A 180 6.02 -14.11 -14.79
N LEU A 181 4.84 -14.21 -14.19
CA LEU A 181 4.01 -15.41 -14.25
C LEU A 181 3.33 -15.45 -15.61
N VAL A 182 3.73 -16.39 -16.45
CA VAL A 182 3.09 -16.65 -17.76
C VAL A 182 1.84 -17.50 -17.51
N GLY A 183 0.67 -16.96 -17.88
CA GLY A 183 -0.56 -17.74 -17.83
C GLY A 183 -0.45 -19.00 -18.73
N TRP A 184 -0.92 -20.15 -18.22
CA TRP A 184 -1.04 -21.35 -19.04
C TRP A 184 -1.99 -21.05 -20.20
N ARG A 185 -1.47 -21.09 -21.42
CA ARG A 185 -2.28 -21.17 -22.63
C ARG A 185 -2.69 -22.65 -22.80
N SER A 186 -3.94 -22.96 -22.47
CA SER A 186 -4.59 -24.22 -22.85
C SER A 186 -4.91 -24.22 -24.34
#